data_8c195aef8725ddd79aa5cbd9cb3db0ce
#
_entry.id   8c195aef8725ddd79aa5cbd9cb3db0ce
#
_cell.length_a   1.000
_cell.length_b   1.000
_cell.length_c   1.000
_cell.angle_alpha   90.00
_cell.angle_beta   90.00
_cell.angle_gamma   90.00
#
_symmetry.space_group_name_H-M   'P 1'
#
loop_
_entity.id
_entity.type
_entity.pdbx_description
1 polymer ?
#
loop_
_entity_poly.entity_id
_entity_poly.type
_entity_poly.pdbx_seq_one_letter_code
_entity_poly.pdbx_strand_id
1 'polypeptide(L)'
;MTVNQRSIEWLLTPKALVLVLLYQLYFSFRHWRHFDQLLRVVTGTFFLFLVLSSSIFPWYTVNQLNLPLVNLIQFPFRFFVPATVLLLLAAAMVLDRYFDKKWSKIVTVGLIVINVLSLAQLSQLQSEKIDEYYNTKYPIQRKKHTFIWGNPADVRASFYDSDKFKMLDIVSKSTPDYLPADKSNKENKYVLYEEFVLGHTDLFKKTQGDNELTFTWYADTSDWAIIPAVKYKDTELTLNGKKLNDKDYSLSGIGNPTVMQKAGKNTLTITYHISTWFKALIVVNILSWLATLAYLIKKKR
;
A
#
# COMPACT_ATOMS: atom_id res chain seq x y z
N MET A 1 7.31 -3.83 -9.28
CA MET A 1 8.40 -2.85 -9.14
C MET A 1 9.48 -3.49 -8.29
N THR A 2 10.58 -3.84 -8.89
CA THR A 2 11.82 -4.19 -8.21
C THR A 2 12.43 -2.93 -7.60
N VAL A 3 13.35 -3.11 -6.66
CA VAL A 3 14.16 -2.03 -6.06
C VAL A 3 14.74 -1.18 -7.18
N ASN A 4 14.11 -0.06 -7.46
CA ASN A 4 14.64 0.92 -8.40
C ASN A 4 15.46 1.96 -7.62
N GLN A 5 16.01 2.93 -8.32
CA GLN A 5 16.85 4.00 -7.76
C GLN A 5 16.24 4.65 -6.50
N ARG A 6 14.92 4.79 -6.41
CA ARG A 6 14.22 5.33 -5.23
C ARG A 6 14.33 4.44 -4.00
N SER A 7 14.39 3.12 -4.17
CA SER A 7 14.55 2.21 -3.03
C SER A 7 15.97 2.27 -2.44
N ILE A 8 16.97 2.55 -3.27
CA ILE A 8 18.33 2.81 -2.78
C ILE A 8 18.36 4.12 -1.97
N GLU A 9 17.67 5.17 -2.44
CA GLU A 9 17.56 6.43 -1.69
C GLU A 9 16.87 6.20 -0.34
N TRP A 10 15.84 5.38 -0.26
CA TRP A 10 15.17 5.01 1.00
C TRP A 10 16.06 4.22 1.94
N LEU A 11 16.90 3.34 1.42
CA LEU A 11 17.90 2.58 2.18
C LEU A 11 19.01 3.47 2.72
N LEU A 12 19.46 4.45 1.94
CA LEU A 12 20.54 5.36 2.31
C LEU A 12 20.07 6.48 3.26
N THR A 13 18.79 6.75 3.33
CA THR A 13 18.24 7.80 4.19
C THR A 13 18.50 7.53 5.70
N PRO A 14 18.23 6.34 6.27
CA PRO A 14 18.65 6.04 7.63
C PRO A 14 20.08 5.55 7.66
N LYS A 15 21.04 6.49 7.68
CA LYS A 15 22.50 6.21 7.68
C LYS A 15 22.92 5.18 8.74
N ALA A 16 22.30 5.24 9.93
CA ALA A 16 22.53 4.26 10.98
C ALA A 16 22.15 2.82 10.55
N LEU A 17 21.04 2.64 9.84
CA LEU A 17 20.60 1.34 9.36
C LEU A 17 21.57 0.75 8.33
N VAL A 18 22.11 1.59 7.44
CA VAL A 18 23.14 1.18 6.47
C VAL A 18 24.40 0.70 7.17
N LEU A 19 24.86 1.43 8.18
CA LEU A 19 26.03 1.02 8.98
C LEU A 19 25.76 -0.31 9.69
N VAL A 20 24.60 -0.48 10.30
CA VAL A 20 24.21 -1.74 10.95
C VAL A 20 24.15 -2.90 9.94
N LEU A 21 23.61 -2.65 8.73
CA LEU A 21 23.54 -3.64 7.65
C LEU A 21 24.95 -4.09 7.23
N LEU A 22 25.81 -3.15 6.91
CA LEU A 22 27.18 -3.46 6.47
C LEU A 22 27.97 -4.18 7.57
N TYR A 23 27.82 -3.73 8.82
CA TYR A 23 28.43 -4.38 9.96
C TYR A 23 27.91 -5.81 10.14
N GLN A 24 26.59 -6.01 10.11
CA GLN A 24 25.97 -7.32 10.29
C GLN A 24 26.34 -8.31 9.16
N LEU A 25 26.43 -7.82 7.92
CA LEU A 25 26.92 -8.61 6.77
C LEU A 25 28.35 -9.08 7.02
N TYR A 26 29.26 -8.14 7.32
CA TYR A 26 30.67 -8.44 7.60
C TYR A 26 30.82 -9.42 8.77
N PHE A 27 30.13 -9.12 9.88
CA PHE A 27 30.24 -9.93 11.09
C PHE A 27 29.68 -11.33 10.90
N SER A 28 28.54 -11.47 10.21
CA SER A 28 27.96 -12.76 9.87
C SER A 28 28.87 -13.58 8.99
N PHE A 29 29.45 -12.97 7.95
CA PHE A 29 30.39 -13.67 7.07
C PHE A 29 31.61 -14.20 7.82
N ARG A 30 32.16 -13.39 8.74
CA ARG A 30 33.40 -13.74 9.47
C ARG A 30 33.18 -14.73 10.59
N HIS A 31 32.03 -14.68 11.29
CA HIS A 31 31.76 -15.39 12.55
C HIS A 31 30.59 -16.36 12.50
N TRP A 32 30.04 -16.69 11.33
CA TRP A 32 28.88 -17.55 11.17
C TRP A 32 28.95 -18.88 11.94
N ARG A 33 30.13 -19.51 11.95
CA ARG A 33 30.35 -20.78 12.64
C ARG A 33 30.25 -20.69 14.15
N HIS A 34 30.46 -19.52 14.72
CA HIS A 34 30.43 -19.27 16.16
C HIS A 34 29.03 -18.80 16.65
N PHE A 35 28.09 -18.59 15.74
CA PHE A 35 26.75 -18.20 16.11
C PHE A 35 26.03 -19.37 16.79
N ASP A 36 25.28 -19.08 17.86
CA ASP A 36 24.32 -20.03 18.41
C ASP A 36 23.13 -20.23 17.48
N GLN A 37 22.30 -21.20 17.79
CA GLN A 37 21.16 -21.57 16.94
C GLN A 37 20.19 -20.41 16.72
N LEU A 38 19.85 -19.65 17.78
CA LEU A 38 18.91 -18.55 17.69
C LEU A 38 19.44 -17.43 16.78
N LEU A 39 20.69 -17.01 16.98
CA LEU A 39 21.31 -15.96 16.15
C LEU A 39 21.45 -16.40 14.70
N ARG A 40 21.74 -17.68 14.42
CA ARG A 40 21.75 -18.22 13.05
C ARG A 40 20.38 -18.16 12.40
N VAL A 41 19.32 -18.53 13.13
CA VAL A 41 17.94 -18.49 12.60
C VAL A 41 17.54 -17.04 12.32
N VAL A 42 17.73 -16.13 13.26
CA VAL A 42 17.38 -14.72 13.10
C VAL A 42 18.14 -14.11 11.90
N THR A 43 19.46 -14.35 11.84
CA THR A 43 20.29 -13.80 10.77
C THR A 43 19.98 -14.44 9.41
N GLY A 44 19.73 -15.76 9.36
CA GLY A 44 19.35 -16.46 8.13
C GLY A 44 17.99 -15.98 7.61
N THR A 45 17.02 -15.79 8.50
CA THR A 45 15.70 -15.26 8.13
C THR A 45 15.81 -13.79 7.67
N PHE A 46 16.66 -12.99 8.31
CA PHE A 46 16.98 -11.64 7.83
C PHE A 46 17.50 -11.67 6.39
N PHE A 47 18.49 -12.51 6.07
CA PHE A 47 19.02 -12.63 4.71
C PHE A 47 17.96 -13.09 3.70
N LEU A 48 17.12 -14.05 4.08
CA LEU A 48 16.00 -14.49 3.25
C LEU A 48 15.09 -13.32 2.87
N PHE A 49 14.62 -12.55 3.85
CA PHE A 49 13.76 -11.40 3.59
C PHE A 49 14.49 -10.27 2.84
N LEU A 50 15.78 -10.07 3.07
CA LEU A 50 16.58 -9.11 2.33
C LEU A 50 16.66 -9.49 0.84
N VAL A 51 16.91 -10.75 0.52
CA VAL A 51 16.93 -11.27 -0.85
C VAL A 51 15.54 -11.13 -1.49
N LEU A 52 14.47 -11.53 -0.78
CA LEU A 52 13.10 -11.41 -1.26
C LEU A 52 12.69 -9.95 -1.50
N SER A 53 13.23 -9.00 -0.75
CA SER A 53 12.94 -7.57 -0.94
C SER A 53 13.69 -6.93 -2.11
N SER A 54 14.68 -7.62 -2.66
CA SER A 54 15.60 -7.10 -3.67
C SER A 54 15.30 -7.61 -5.08
N SER A 55 15.97 -7.00 -6.07
CA SER A 55 15.96 -7.46 -7.48
C SER A 55 16.85 -8.69 -7.74
N ILE A 56 17.61 -9.15 -6.73
CA ILE A 56 18.41 -10.37 -6.82
C ILE A 56 17.49 -11.59 -6.95
N PHE A 57 16.34 -11.57 -6.26
CA PHE A 57 15.33 -12.61 -6.40
C PHE A 57 14.59 -12.46 -7.73
N PRO A 58 14.46 -13.52 -8.54
CA PRO A 58 13.92 -13.44 -9.90
C PRO A 58 12.39 -13.34 -9.91
N TRP A 59 11.83 -12.27 -9.35
CA TRP A 59 10.39 -12.03 -9.24
C TRP A 59 9.67 -12.09 -10.59
N TYR A 60 10.32 -11.63 -11.67
CA TYR A 60 9.75 -11.69 -13.01
C TYR A 60 9.44 -13.14 -13.42
N THR A 61 10.42 -14.04 -13.27
CA THR A 61 10.27 -15.47 -13.61
C THR A 61 9.20 -16.14 -12.73
N VAL A 62 9.26 -15.87 -11.42
CA VAL A 62 8.30 -16.42 -10.45
C VAL A 62 6.87 -15.96 -10.74
N ASN A 63 6.69 -14.71 -11.16
CA ASN A 63 5.37 -14.17 -11.54
C ASN A 63 4.81 -14.84 -12.81
N GLN A 64 5.68 -15.27 -13.74
CA GLN A 64 5.25 -16.02 -14.94
C GLN A 64 4.68 -17.41 -14.62
N LEU A 65 5.03 -17.99 -13.47
CA LEU A 65 4.51 -19.28 -13.03
C LEU A 65 3.05 -19.22 -12.58
N ASN A 66 2.45 -18.02 -12.49
CA ASN A 66 1.05 -17.77 -12.08
C ASN A 66 0.65 -18.46 -10.77
N LEU A 67 1.58 -18.62 -9.84
CA LEU A 67 1.30 -19.24 -8.54
C LEU A 67 0.36 -18.35 -7.72
N PRO A 68 -0.69 -18.91 -7.10
CA PRO A 68 -1.68 -18.12 -6.34
C PRO A 68 -1.07 -17.26 -5.24
N LEU A 69 -0.05 -17.76 -4.54
CA LEU A 69 0.65 -17.03 -3.48
C LEU A 69 1.47 -15.84 -4.01
N VAL A 70 2.00 -15.95 -5.23
CA VAL A 70 2.79 -14.88 -5.85
C VAL A 70 1.91 -13.70 -6.22
N ASN A 71 0.67 -13.96 -6.64
CA ASN A 71 -0.31 -12.92 -6.96
C ASN A 71 -0.71 -12.08 -5.73
N LEU A 72 -0.52 -12.58 -4.51
CA LEU A 72 -0.72 -11.83 -3.27
C LEU A 72 0.44 -10.88 -2.96
N ILE A 73 1.62 -11.12 -3.55
CA ILE A 73 2.82 -10.30 -3.33
C ILE A 73 2.84 -9.16 -4.33
N GLN A 74 2.10 -8.10 -4.03
CA GLN A 74 2.01 -6.92 -4.92
C GLN A 74 3.33 -6.16 -5.01
N PHE A 75 4.04 -6.06 -3.88
CA PHE A 75 5.24 -5.24 -3.74
C PHE A 75 6.32 -6.02 -2.96
N PRO A 76 7.23 -6.70 -3.65
CA PRO A 76 8.32 -7.45 -3.00
C PRO A 76 9.16 -6.63 -2.02
N PHE A 77 9.33 -5.32 -2.26
CA PHE A 77 10.07 -4.46 -1.33
C PHE A 77 9.48 -4.41 0.08
N ARG A 78 8.20 -4.81 0.29
CA ARG A 78 7.61 -4.91 1.64
C ARG A 78 8.30 -5.94 2.54
N PHE A 79 8.98 -6.93 1.96
CA PHE A 79 9.83 -7.83 2.72
C PHE A 79 11.01 -7.13 3.40
N PHE A 80 11.31 -5.89 2.99
CA PHE A 80 12.33 -5.08 3.66
C PHE A 80 11.94 -4.69 5.09
N VAL A 81 10.64 -4.58 5.41
CA VAL A 81 10.17 -4.25 6.76
C VAL A 81 10.56 -5.35 7.77
N PRO A 82 10.15 -6.63 7.60
CA PRO A 82 10.61 -7.70 8.49
C PRO A 82 12.12 -7.90 8.42
N ALA A 83 12.77 -7.70 7.27
CA ALA A 83 14.22 -7.74 7.18
C ALA A 83 14.88 -6.72 8.11
N THR A 84 14.37 -5.49 8.15
CA THR A 84 14.89 -4.43 9.03
C THR A 84 14.76 -4.79 10.50
N VAL A 85 13.60 -5.31 10.93
CA VAL A 85 13.38 -5.73 12.32
C VAL A 85 14.36 -6.84 12.71
N LEU A 86 14.49 -7.85 11.85
CA LEU A 86 15.42 -8.97 12.10
C LEU A 86 16.89 -8.54 12.05
N LEU A 87 17.25 -7.58 11.19
CA LEU A 87 18.58 -6.97 11.17
C LEU A 87 18.91 -6.32 12.50
N LEU A 88 18.02 -5.47 13.01
CA LEU A 88 18.23 -4.80 14.30
C LEU A 88 18.31 -5.79 15.46
N LEU A 89 17.47 -6.81 15.44
CA LEU A 89 17.51 -7.89 16.44
C LEU A 89 18.83 -8.67 16.38
N ALA A 90 19.27 -9.07 15.18
CA ALA A 90 20.55 -9.77 14.99
C ALA A 90 21.73 -8.91 15.45
N ALA A 91 21.74 -7.63 15.10
CA ALA A 91 22.80 -6.71 15.50
C ALA A 91 22.83 -6.49 17.02
N ALA A 92 21.66 -6.36 17.67
CA ALA A 92 21.57 -6.27 19.12
C ALA A 92 22.11 -7.53 19.81
N MET A 93 21.76 -8.73 19.30
CA MET A 93 22.28 -9.99 19.80
C MET A 93 23.79 -10.11 19.62
N VAL A 94 24.34 -9.64 18.51
CA VAL A 94 25.79 -9.61 18.27
C VAL A 94 26.48 -8.66 19.24
N LEU A 95 25.94 -7.45 19.43
CA LEU A 95 26.50 -6.49 20.38
C LEU A 95 26.49 -7.01 21.82
N ASP A 96 25.43 -7.69 22.23
CA ASP A 96 25.31 -8.24 23.58
C ASP A 96 26.27 -9.41 23.84
N ARG A 97 26.52 -10.27 22.84
CA ARG A 97 27.27 -11.52 23.03
C ARG A 97 28.76 -11.46 22.71
N TYR A 98 29.14 -10.59 21.77
CA TYR A 98 30.50 -10.53 21.23
C TYR A 98 31.27 -9.26 21.57
N PHE A 99 30.62 -8.29 22.21
CA PHE A 99 31.25 -7.04 22.64
C PHE A 99 31.17 -6.85 24.14
N ASP A 100 32.20 -6.24 24.69
CA ASP A 100 32.17 -5.78 26.07
C ASP A 100 31.05 -4.76 26.27
N LYS A 101 30.42 -4.77 27.44
CA LYS A 101 29.32 -3.86 27.80
C LYS A 101 29.64 -2.38 27.54
N LYS A 102 30.89 -1.98 27.72
CA LYS A 102 31.35 -0.60 27.44
C LYS A 102 31.25 -0.29 25.95
N TRP A 103 31.80 -1.14 25.09
CA TRP A 103 31.78 -0.95 23.64
C TRP A 103 30.37 -1.07 23.06
N SER A 104 29.59 -2.03 23.53
CA SER A 104 28.19 -2.17 23.14
C SER A 104 27.39 -0.90 23.43
N LYS A 105 27.56 -0.29 24.64
CA LYS A 105 26.95 1.00 24.97
C LYS A 105 27.40 2.13 24.04
N ILE A 106 28.71 2.26 23.79
CA ILE A 106 29.25 3.32 22.91
C ILE A 106 28.68 3.22 21.49
N VAL A 107 28.67 2.01 20.92
CA VAL A 107 28.12 1.76 19.57
C VAL A 107 26.63 2.09 19.53
N THR A 108 25.87 1.61 20.52
CA THR A 108 24.42 1.86 20.60
C THR A 108 24.12 3.36 20.69
N VAL A 109 24.80 4.08 21.59
CA VAL A 109 24.63 5.54 21.72
C VAL A 109 25.04 6.25 20.43
N GLY A 110 26.14 5.85 19.81
CA GLY A 110 26.59 6.42 18.53
C GLY A 110 25.53 6.23 17.42
N LEU A 111 24.95 5.04 17.29
CA LEU A 111 23.88 4.75 16.33
C LEU A 111 22.62 5.57 16.61
N ILE A 112 22.23 5.73 17.89
CA ILE A 112 21.09 6.57 18.29
C ILE A 112 21.36 8.04 17.87
N VAL A 113 22.54 8.57 18.17
CA VAL A 113 22.90 9.94 17.81
C VAL A 113 22.85 10.15 16.29
N ILE A 114 23.45 9.24 15.51
CA ILE A 114 23.40 9.29 14.03
C ILE A 114 21.95 9.26 13.54
N ASN A 115 21.11 8.44 14.16
CA ASN A 115 19.69 8.32 13.77
C ASN A 115 18.92 9.61 14.09
N VAL A 116 19.11 10.19 15.28
CA VAL A 116 18.50 11.47 15.67
C VAL A 116 18.93 12.61 14.74
N LEU A 117 20.23 12.72 14.41
CA LEU A 117 20.72 13.70 13.47
C LEU A 117 20.14 13.50 12.06
N SER A 118 20.01 12.26 11.61
CA SER A 118 19.41 11.94 10.32
C SER A 118 17.92 12.31 10.29
N LEU A 119 17.19 12.06 11.37
CA LEU A 119 15.78 12.46 11.51
C LEU A 119 15.62 13.96 11.55
N ALA A 120 16.49 14.67 12.26
CA ALA A 120 16.49 16.14 12.30
C ALA A 120 16.72 16.73 10.88
N GLN A 121 17.69 16.20 10.15
CA GLN A 121 17.94 16.61 8.76
C GLN A 121 16.73 16.34 7.85
N LEU A 122 16.08 15.18 7.98
CA LEU A 122 14.88 14.86 7.22
C LEU A 122 13.71 15.78 7.56
N SER A 123 13.53 16.07 8.86
CA SER A 123 12.49 16.99 9.33
C SER A 123 12.69 18.38 8.76
N GLN A 124 13.95 18.88 8.73
CA GLN A 124 14.28 20.16 8.12
C GLN A 124 13.96 20.17 6.62
N LEU A 125 14.39 19.15 5.86
CA LEU A 125 14.09 19.05 4.43
C LEU A 125 12.60 18.96 4.14
N GLN A 126 11.82 18.30 5.00
CA GLN A 126 10.37 18.27 4.88
C GLN A 126 9.75 19.63 5.20
N SER A 127 10.22 20.32 6.23
CA SER A 127 9.76 21.66 6.58
C SER A 127 10.00 22.65 5.42
N GLU A 128 11.21 22.63 4.84
CA GLU A 128 11.54 23.47 3.67
C GLU A 128 10.59 23.21 2.48
N LYS A 129 10.27 21.93 2.19
CA LYS A 129 9.31 21.57 1.14
C LYS A 129 7.90 22.02 1.46
N ILE A 130 7.48 21.94 2.72
CA ILE A 130 6.17 22.39 3.17
C ILE A 130 6.11 23.92 3.03
N ASP A 131 7.14 24.65 3.45
CA ASP A 131 7.20 26.10 3.33
C ASP A 131 7.19 26.55 1.86
N GLU A 132 7.95 25.86 0.99
CA GLU A 132 7.90 26.08 -0.46
C GLU A 132 6.46 25.87 -0.98
N TYR A 133 5.79 24.84 -0.51
CA TYR A 133 4.42 24.50 -0.92
C TYR A 133 3.42 25.56 -0.48
N TYR A 134 3.52 26.08 0.74
CA TYR A 134 2.65 27.13 1.27
C TYR A 134 2.90 28.50 0.63
N ASN A 135 4.13 28.80 0.25
CA ASN A 135 4.52 30.09 -0.32
C ASN A 135 4.42 30.14 -1.85
N THR A 136 4.19 29.00 -2.51
CA THR A 136 4.04 29.00 -3.96
C THR A 136 2.67 29.49 -4.40
N LYS A 137 2.63 30.19 -5.52
CA LYS A 137 1.37 30.62 -6.14
C LYS A 137 0.53 29.43 -6.61
N TYR A 138 1.16 28.32 -6.94
CA TYR A 138 0.55 27.09 -7.43
C TYR A 138 0.94 25.92 -6.52
N PRO A 139 0.23 25.70 -5.40
CA PRO A 139 0.59 24.69 -4.40
C PRO A 139 0.52 23.25 -4.94
N ILE A 140 -0.24 23.01 -5.99
CA ILE A 140 -0.26 21.73 -6.70
C ILE A 140 0.21 21.94 -8.12
N GLN A 141 1.33 21.31 -8.48
CA GLN A 141 1.77 21.27 -9.86
C GLN A 141 0.86 20.34 -10.65
N ARG A 142 0.33 20.83 -11.78
CA ARG A 142 -0.35 19.97 -12.74
C ARG A 142 0.63 18.94 -13.28
N LYS A 143 0.50 17.72 -12.81
CA LYS A 143 1.20 16.56 -13.34
C LYS A 143 0.26 15.80 -14.27
N LYS A 144 0.83 15.02 -15.19
CA LYS A 144 0.07 14.08 -16.00
C LYS A 144 -0.88 13.28 -15.09
N HIS A 145 -2.14 13.14 -15.47
CA HIS A 145 -3.19 12.42 -14.73
C HIS A 145 -3.65 13.06 -13.40
N THR A 146 -3.34 14.34 -13.17
CA THR A 146 -3.91 15.12 -12.05
C THR A 146 -4.70 16.28 -12.61
N PHE A 147 -5.95 16.40 -12.19
CA PHE A 147 -6.91 17.41 -12.64
C PHE A 147 -7.21 18.35 -11.49
N ILE A 148 -7.20 19.65 -11.75
CA ILE A 148 -7.51 20.69 -10.77
C ILE A 148 -8.66 21.52 -11.36
N TRP A 149 -9.81 21.49 -10.69
CA TRP A 149 -11.06 22.12 -11.13
C TRP A 149 -11.25 23.54 -10.57
N GLY A 150 -10.45 23.94 -9.59
CA GLY A 150 -10.50 25.26 -8.95
C GLY A 150 -9.29 26.13 -9.30
N ASN A 151 -9.32 27.38 -8.79
CA ASN A 151 -8.16 28.26 -8.84
C ASN A 151 -7.14 27.89 -7.73
N PRO A 152 -5.90 28.39 -7.79
CA PRO A 152 -4.88 28.07 -6.78
C PRO A 152 -5.24 28.53 -5.35
N ALA A 153 -6.06 29.58 -5.20
CA ALA A 153 -6.50 30.05 -3.89
C ALA A 153 -7.48 29.08 -3.25
N ASP A 154 -8.42 28.51 -4.03
CA ASP A 154 -9.37 27.50 -3.55
C ASP A 154 -8.65 26.23 -3.13
N VAL A 155 -7.67 25.77 -3.93
CA VAL A 155 -6.82 24.62 -3.57
C VAL A 155 -6.11 24.88 -2.25
N ARG A 156 -5.52 26.06 -2.08
CA ARG A 156 -4.84 26.43 -0.83
C ARG A 156 -5.80 26.48 0.36
N ALA A 157 -6.96 27.08 0.19
CA ALA A 157 -7.99 27.19 1.24
C ALA A 157 -8.48 25.80 1.69
N SER A 158 -8.61 24.84 0.78
CA SER A 158 -9.06 23.49 1.10
C SER A 158 -8.13 22.71 2.05
N PHE A 159 -6.85 23.05 2.12
CA PHE A 159 -5.92 22.45 3.09
C PHE A 159 -6.23 22.85 4.53
N TYR A 160 -6.83 24.06 4.73
CA TYR A 160 -7.18 24.61 6.04
C TYR A 160 -8.63 24.39 6.41
N ASP A 161 -9.46 23.86 5.48
CA ASP A 161 -10.85 23.57 5.76
C ASP A 161 -10.97 22.48 6.83
N SER A 162 -11.97 22.58 7.70
CA SER A 162 -12.30 21.54 8.69
C SER A 162 -12.76 20.26 8.01
N ASP A 163 -13.50 20.40 6.89
CA ASP A 163 -13.88 19.29 6.02
C ASP A 163 -12.76 18.99 5.01
N LYS A 164 -11.97 17.95 5.30
CA LYS A 164 -10.86 17.53 4.43
C LYS A 164 -11.30 16.94 3.09
N PHE A 165 -12.59 16.58 2.96
CA PHE A 165 -13.13 16.04 1.69
C PHE A 165 -13.32 17.14 0.64
N LYS A 166 -13.44 18.40 1.02
CA LYS A 166 -13.56 19.52 0.07
C LYS A 166 -12.41 19.63 -0.93
N MET A 167 -11.22 19.18 -0.55
CA MET A 167 -10.10 19.13 -1.50
C MET A 167 -10.36 18.13 -2.62
N LEU A 168 -11.12 17.06 -2.38
CA LEU A 168 -11.45 16.06 -3.41
C LEU A 168 -12.42 16.59 -4.46
N ASP A 169 -13.21 17.62 -4.13
CA ASP A 169 -14.09 18.32 -5.08
C ASP A 169 -13.29 19.19 -6.06
N ILE A 170 -12.08 19.61 -5.64
CA ILE A 170 -11.23 20.53 -6.41
C ILE A 170 -10.13 19.77 -7.17
N VAL A 171 -9.62 18.69 -6.59
CA VAL A 171 -8.48 17.94 -7.15
C VAL A 171 -8.87 16.49 -7.36
N SER A 172 -8.81 16.06 -8.60
CA SER A 172 -8.99 14.66 -8.99
C SER A 172 -7.69 14.08 -9.55
N LYS A 173 -7.43 12.81 -9.28
CA LYS A 173 -6.26 12.11 -9.78
C LYS A 173 -6.63 10.73 -10.28
N SER A 174 -6.17 10.39 -11.48
CA SER A 174 -6.23 9.03 -11.98
C SER A 174 -5.29 8.14 -11.16
N THR A 175 -5.87 7.13 -10.50
CA THR A 175 -5.13 6.18 -9.65
C THR A 175 -5.46 4.75 -10.06
N PRO A 176 -4.82 4.22 -11.12
CA PRO A 176 -5.07 2.89 -11.63
C PRO A 176 -4.48 1.77 -10.76
N ASP A 177 -4.05 2.10 -9.55
CA ASP A 177 -3.57 1.12 -8.59
C ASP A 177 -4.72 0.21 -8.14
N TYR A 178 -4.43 -1.08 -8.06
CA TYR A 178 -5.40 -2.12 -7.65
C TYR A 178 -6.58 -2.38 -8.60
N LEU A 179 -6.54 -1.86 -9.81
CA LEU A 179 -7.56 -2.19 -10.81
C LEU A 179 -7.49 -3.67 -11.20
N PRO A 180 -8.65 -4.30 -11.54
CA PRO A 180 -8.67 -5.64 -12.09
C PRO A 180 -7.70 -5.76 -13.28
N ALA A 181 -6.85 -6.79 -13.26
CA ALA A 181 -5.89 -7.01 -14.31
C ALA A 181 -6.52 -7.83 -15.42
N ASP A 182 -6.93 -7.18 -16.50
CA ASP A 182 -7.17 -7.88 -17.76
C ASP A 182 -5.84 -7.92 -18.54
N LYS A 183 -5.29 -9.15 -18.68
CA LYS A 183 -4.04 -9.37 -19.41
C LYS A 183 -4.19 -9.16 -20.92
N SER A 184 -5.40 -9.20 -21.46
CA SER A 184 -5.70 -9.00 -22.87
C SER A 184 -5.74 -7.51 -23.23
N ASN A 185 -6.05 -6.65 -22.27
CA ASN A 185 -6.16 -5.20 -22.50
C ASN A 185 -4.80 -4.52 -22.39
N LYS A 186 -4.29 -4.03 -23.52
CA LYS A 186 -3.03 -3.27 -23.64
C LYS A 186 -3.21 -1.76 -23.45
N GLU A 187 -4.43 -1.27 -23.29
CA GLU A 187 -4.72 0.15 -23.14
C GLU A 187 -4.13 0.73 -21.85
N ASN A 188 -3.85 2.01 -21.90
CA ASN A 188 -3.30 2.72 -20.75
C ASN A 188 -4.36 2.87 -19.66
N LYS A 189 -4.20 2.16 -18.55
CA LYS A 189 -5.14 2.15 -17.43
C LYS A 189 -5.37 3.53 -16.80
N TYR A 190 -4.41 4.45 -16.89
CA TYR A 190 -4.62 5.85 -16.48
C TYR A 190 -5.67 6.55 -17.34
N VAL A 191 -5.60 6.34 -18.66
CA VAL A 191 -6.56 6.91 -19.61
C VAL A 191 -7.94 6.31 -19.41
N LEU A 192 -8.02 4.99 -19.28
CA LEU A 192 -9.31 4.31 -19.01
C LEU A 192 -9.94 4.78 -17.69
N TYR A 193 -9.13 4.99 -16.64
CA TYR A 193 -9.64 5.50 -15.38
C TYR A 193 -10.13 6.95 -15.50
N GLU A 194 -9.42 7.79 -16.26
CA GLU A 194 -9.84 9.16 -16.56
C GLU A 194 -11.17 9.17 -17.30
N GLU A 195 -11.32 8.34 -18.30
CA GLU A 195 -12.51 8.25 -19.13
C GLU A 195 -13.70 7.65 -18.36
N PHE A 196 -13.55 6.45 -17.81
CA PHE A 196 -14.69 5.70 -17.25
C PHE A 196 -15.01 6.01 -15.79
N VAL A 197 -14.08 6.60 -15.04
CA VAL A 197 -14.32 6.95 -13.64
C VAL A 197 -14.43 8.45 -13.47
N LEU A 198 -13.37 9.22 -13.78
CA LEU A 198 -13.36 10.65 -13.53
C LEU A 198 -14.32 11.40 -14.45
N GLY A 199 -14.34 11.06 -15.75
CA GLY A 199 -15.20 11.71 -16.73
C GLY A 199 -16.70 11.49 -16.56
N HIS A 200 -17.10 10.48 -15.79
CA HIS A 200 -18.52 10.17 -15.55
C HIS A 200 -18.98 10.48 -14.13
N THR A 201 -18.09 10.91 -13.23
CA THR A 201 -18.42 11.12 -11.81
C THR A 201 -19.53 12.15 -11.61
N ASP A 202 -19.53 13.22 -12.37
CA ASP A 202 -20.48 14.34 -12.21
C ASP A 202 -21.91 13.99 -12.61
N LEU A 203 -22.10 12.92 -13.36
CA LEU A 203 -23.42 12.43 -13.76
C LEU A 203 -24.15 11.66 -12.65
N PHE A 204 -23.43 11.31 -11.59
CA PHE A 204 -23.92 10.43 -10.54
C PHE A 204 -23.81 11.07 -9.16
N LYS A 205 -24.89 11.05 -8.38
CA LYS A 205 -24.82 11.33 -6.95
C LYS A 205 -24.31 10.08 -6.24
N LYS A 206 -23.15 10.20 -5.60
CA LYS A 206 -22.47 9.12 -4.88
C LYS A 206 -22.73 9.26 -3.39
N THR A 207 -23.17 8.18 -2.74
CA THR A 207 -23.34 8.11 -1.29
C THR A 207 -22.70 6.85 -0.75
N GLN A 208 -22.04 6.98 0.42
CA GLN A 208 -21.39 5.86 1.09
C GLN A 208 -22.20 5.46 2.32
N GLY A 209 -22.52 4.19 2.45
CA GLY A 209 -23.08 3.56 3.64
C GLY A 209 -22.09 2.58 4.27
N ASP A 210 -22.55 1.85 5.29
CA ASP A 210 -21.79 0.79 5.91
C ASP A 210 -21.66 -0.38 4.92
N ASN A 211 -20.40 -0.63 4.49
CA ASN A 211 -20.05 -1.71 3.55
C ASN A 211 -20.72 -1.61 2.16
N GLU A 212 -21.22 -0.45 1.79
CA GLU A 212 -21.86 -0.22 0.50
C GLU A 212 -21.53 1.15 -0.09
N LEU A 213 -21.58 1.21 -1.42
CA LEU A 213 -21.44 2.41 -2.21
C LEU A 213 -22.61 2.53 -3.17
N THR A 214 -23.39 3.59 -3.05
CA THR A 214 -24.61 3.80 -3.84
C THR A 214 -24.44 4.96 -4.81
N PHE A 215 -24.79 4.71 -6.06
CA PHE A 215 -24.86 5.68 -7.15
C PHE A 215 -26.32 5.92 -7.51
N THR A 216 -26.71 7.20 -7.58
CA THR A 216 -28.06 7.59 -8.00
C THR A 216 -27.94 8.59 -9.15
N TRP A 217 -28.72 8.37 -10.21
CA TRP A 217 -28.78 9.26 -11.38
C TRP A 217 -30.16 9.26 -12.03
N TYR A 218 -30.39 10.22 -12.92
CA TYR A 218 -31.58 10.29 -13.78
C TYR A 218 -31.19 10.03 -15.22
N ALA A 219 -31.99 9.27 -15.93
CA ALA A 219 -31.81 8.95 -17.34
C ALA A 219 -33.07 9.32 -18.12
N ASP A 220 -32.90 9.89 -19.30
CA ASP A 220 -34.01 10.23 -20.19
C ASP A 220 -34.52 8.99 -20.93
N THR A 221 -33.64 8.05 -21.18
CA THR A 221 -33.90 6.84 -21.98
C THR A 221 -33.49 5.58 -21.25
N SER A 222 -34.03 4.45 -21.71
CA SER A 222 -33.59 3.13 -21.26
C SER A 222 -32.49 2.64 -22.20
N ASP A 223 -31.24 2.75 -21.76
CA ASP A 223 -30.04 2.35 -22.50
C ASP A 223 -28.91 1.90 -21.54
N TRP A 224 -27.69 1.74 -22.06
CA TRP A 224 -26.55 1.30 -21.27
C TRP A 224 -25.86 2.49 -20.58
N ALA A 225 -25.68 2.39 -19.27
CA ALA A 225 -24.97 3.37 -18.45
C ALA A 225 -23.67 2.80 -17.91
N ILE A 226 -22.57 3.52 -18.10
CA ILE A 226 -21.26 3.19 -17.52
C ILE A 226 -21.20 3.79 -16.10
N ILE A 227 -20.97 2.96 -15.11
CA ILE A 227 -20.91 3.40 -13.71
C ILE A 227 -19.47 3.76 -13.34
N PRO A 228 -19.22 4.95 -12.76
CA PRO A 228 -17.88 5.42 -12.40
C PRO A 228 -17.34 4.74 -11.12
N ALA A 229 -17.34 3.41 -11.12
CA ALA A 229 -16.82 2.57 -10.04
C ALA A 229 -16.15 1.33 -10.63
N VAL A 230 -15.34 0.67 -9.82
CA VAL A 230 -14.68 -0.58 -10.20
C VAL A 230 -15.32 -1.74 -9.45
N LYS A 231 -15.80 -2.74 -10.19
CA LYS A 231 -16.30 -4.00 -9.62
C LYS A 231 -15.15 -4.97 -9.41
N TYR A 232 -15.02 -5.46 -8.19
CA TYR A 232 -14.08 -6.52 -7.82
C TYR A 232 -14.80 -7.88 -7.73
N LYS A 233 -14.02 -8.95 -7.62
CA LYS A 233 -14.56 -10.32 -7.55
C LYS A 233 -15.60 -10.51 -6.46
N ASP A 234 -15.32 -9.98 -5.26
CA ASP A 234 -16.16 -10.17 -4.07
C ASP A 234 -17.17 -9.02 -3.85
N THR A 235 -17.48 -8.23 -4.91
CA THR A 235 -18.52 -7.21 -4.88
C THR A 235 -19.76 -7.65 -5.61
N GLU A 236 -20.91 -7.29 -5.06
CA GLU A 236 -22.24 -7.54 -5.59
C GLU A 236 -22.85 -6.23 -6.09
N LEU A 237 -23.56 -6.29 -7.22
CA LEU A 237 -24.28 -5.16 -7.81
C LEU A 237 -25.78 -5.34 -7.65
N THR A 238 -26.46 -4.31 -7.12
CA THR A 238 -27.91 -4.25 -7.00
C THR A 238 -28.44 -3.02 -7.72
N LEU A 239 -29.15 -3.20 -8.84
CA LEU A 239 -29.72 -2.09 -9.64
C LEU A 239 -31.22 -1.99 -9.37
N ASN A 240 -31.68 -0.82 -8.93
CA ASN A 240 -33.10 -0.56 -8.66
C ASN A 240 -33.74 -1.62 -7.75
N GLY A 241 -33.01 -2.10 -6.74
CA GLY A 241 -33.46 -3.15 -5.81
C GLY A 241 -33.35 -4.57 -6.33
N LYS A 242 -32.93 -4.80 -7.59
CA LYS A 242 -32.70 -6.12 -8.15
C LYS A 242 -31.21 -6.45 -8.15
N LYS A 243 -30.83 -7.57 -7.55
CA LYS A 243 -29.48 -8.11 -7.64
C LYS A 243 -29.17 -8.51 -9.09
N LEU A 244 -28.02 -8.05 -9.59
CA LEU A 244 -27.55 -8.35 -10.93
C LEU A 244 -26.71 -9.63 -10.93
N ASN A 245 -26.90 -10.46 -11.96
CA ASN A 245 -26.04 -11.58 -12.28
C ASN A 245 -25.02 -11.17 -13.35
N ASP A 246 -23.98 -11.98 -13.57
CA ASP A 246 -22.90 -11.68 -14.52
C ASP A 246 -23.38 -11.46 -15.98
N LYS A 247 -24.60 -11.89 -16.30
CA LYS A 247 -25.23 -11.68 -17.63
C LYS A 247 -25.98 -10.35 -17.74
N ASP A 248 -26.27 -9.70 -16.62
CA ASP A 248 -27.07 -8.47 -16.55
C ASP A 248 -26.20 -7.19 -16.71
N TYR A 249 -24.88 -7.33 -16.77
CA TYR A 249 -23.92 -6.21 -16.95
C TYR A 249 -22.70 -6.66 -17.75
N SER A 250 -21.97 -5.70 -18.32
CA SER A 250 -20.62 -5.90 -18.85
C SER A 250 -19.59 -5.13 -18.05
N LEU A 251 -18.32 -5.50 -18.17
CA LEU A 251 -17.20 -4.82 -17.50
C LEU A 251 -16.24 -4.23 -18.53
N SER A 252 -15.78 -3.01 -18.29
CA SER A 252 -14.69 -2.40 -19.05
C SER A 252 -13.34 -3.09 -18.74
N GLY A 253 -12.30 -2.76 -19.50
CA GLY A 253 -10.93 -3.26 -19.28
C GLY A 253 -10.32 -2.92 -17.91
N ILE A 254 -10.95 -2.03 -17.12
CA ILE A 254 -10.58 -1.71 -15.75
C ILE A 254 -11.65 -2.11 -14.72
N GLY A 255 -12.67 -2.85 -15.15
CA GLY A 255 -13.68 -3.38 -14.28
C GLY A 255 -14.85 -2.44 -13.96
N ASN A 256 -15.07 -1.36 -14.75
CA ASN A 256 -16.27 -0.54 -14.60
C ASN A 256 -17.49 -1.30 -15.09
N PRO A 257 -18.55 -1.42 -14.29
CA PRO A 257 -19.79 -2.03 -14.75
C PRO A 257 -20.56 -1.10 -15.68
N THR A 258 -21.04 -1.67 -16.77
CA THR A 258 -22.04 -1.07 -17.66
C THR A 258 -23.34 -1.81 -17.47
N VAL A 259 -24.41 -1.10 -17.08
CA VAL A 259 -25.71 -1.66 -16.70
C VAL A 259 -26.82 -1.09 -17.56
N MET A 260 -27.89 -1.86 -17.77
CA MET A 260 -29.10 -1.37 -18.48
C MET A 260 -29.90 -0.49 -17.52
N GLN A 261 -29.85 0.82 -17.71
CA GLN A 261 -30.67 1.79 -16.98
C GLN A 261 -32.10 1.83 -17.53
N LYS A 262 -33.02 2.35 -16.74
CA LYS A 262 -34.37 2.68 -17.20
C LYS A 262 -34.57 4.19 -17.23
N ALA A 263 -35.51 4.68 -18.04
CA ALA A 263 -35.92 6.08 -18.01
C ALA A 263 -36.36 6.46 -16.58
N GLY A 264 -35.99 7.67 -16.13
CA GLY A 264 -36.23 8.17 -14.79
C GLY A 264 -35.09 7.90 -13.82
N LYS A 265 -35.43 7.84 -12.54
CA LYS A 265 -34.46 7.64 -11.44
C LYS A 265 -33.93 6.21 -11.42
N ASN A 266 -32.61 6.09 -11.39
CA ASN A 266 -31.89 4.85 -11.21
C ASN A 266 -31.05 4.89 -9.92
N THR A 267 -30.86 3.72 -9.31
CA THR A 267 -30.02 3.55 -8.12
C THR A 267 -29.25 2.24 -8.25
N LEU A 268 -27.92 2.30 -8.24
CA LEU A 268 -27.04 1.14 -8.19
C LEU A 268 -26.29 1.13 -6.86
N THR A 269 -26.41 0.01 -6.14
CA THR A 269 -25.64 -0.24 -4.91
C THR A 269 -24.58 -1.29 -5.19
N ILE A 270 -23.36 -1.02 -4.79
CA ILE A 270 -22.21 -1.94 -4.82
C ILE A 270 -21.92 -2.32 -3.38
N THR A 271 -22.04 -3.61 -3.05
CA THR A 271 -21.79 -4.14 -1.71
C THR A 271 -20.60 -5.09 -1.74
N TYR A 272 -19.71 -4.98 -0.75
CA TYR A 272 -18.56 -5.88 -0.62
C TYR A 272 -18.86 -7.03 0.34
N HIS A 273 -18.54 -8.25 -0.07
CA HIS A 273 -18.69 -9.45 0.75
C HIS A 273 -17.35 -10.07 1.09
N ILE A 274 -17.03 -10.09 2.39
CA ILE A 274 -15.82 -10.76 2.86
C ILE A 274 -15.97 -12.27 2.63
N SER A 275 -15.04 -12.87 1.89
CA SER A 275 -15.04 -14.30 1.59
C SER A 275 -14.93 -15.15 2.86
N THR A 276 -15.62 -16.31 2.86
CA THR A 276 -15.66 -17.22 4.01
C THR A 276 -14.27 -17.72 4.41
N TRP A 277 -13.42 -18.00 3.43
CA TRP A 277 -12.04 -18.45 3.70
C TRP A 277 -11.20 -17.37 4.41
N PHE A 278 -11.40 -16.10 4.07
CA PHE A 278 -10.71 -14.99 4.73
C PHE A 278 -11.16 -14.83 6.19
N LYS A 279 -12.48 -14.98 6.45
CA LYS A 279 -13.01 -15.03 7.82
C LYS A 279 -12.38 -16.17 8.62
N ALA A 280 -12.26 -17.37 8.00
CA ALA A 280 -11.60 -18.50 8.64
C ALA A 280 -10.13 -18.21 8.98
N LEU A 281 -9.38 -17.56 8.10
CA LEU A 281 -8.00 -17.16 8.37
C LEU A 281 -7.88 -16.17 9.53
N ILE A 282 -8.80 -15.22 9.65
CA ILE A 282 -8.86 -14.30 10.80
C ILE A 282 -9.03 -15.09 12.09
N VAL A 283 -9.97 -16.06 12.12
CA VAL A 283 -10.19 -16.91 13.29
C VAL A 283 -8.94 -17.70 13.66
N VAL A 284 -8.29 -18.34 12.67
CA VAL A 284 -7.02 -19.08 12.89
C VAL A 284 -5.93 -18.15 13.45
N ASN A 285 -5.82 -16.94 12.93
CA ASN A 285 -4.85 -15.95 13.43
C ASN A 285 -5.11 -15.61 14.90
N ILE A 286 -6.35 -15.30 15.27
CA ILE A 286 -6.75 -14.99 16.65
C ILE A 286 -6.43 -16.18 17.58
N LEU A 287 -6.81 -17.40 17.19
CA LEU A 287 -6.53 -18.61 17.97
C LEU A 287 -5.02 -18.84 18.15
N SER A 288 -4.22 -18.59 17.13
CA SER A 288 -2.75 -18.68 17.19
C SER A 288 -2.16 -17.71 18.21
N TRP A 289 -2.64 -16.46 18.25
CA TRP A 289 -2.24 -15.49 19.25
C TRP A 289 -2.62 -15.91 20.68
N LEU A 290 -3.85 -16.39 20.87
CA LEU A 290 -4.33 -16.88 22.17
C LEU A 290 -3.52 -18.08 22.64
N ALA A 291 -3.22 -19.04 21.76
CA ALA A 291 -2.37 -20.20 22.07
C ALA A 291 -0.95 -19.78 22.46
N THR A 292 -0.37 -18.80 21.74
CA THR A 292 0.96 -18.25 22.05
C THR A 292 0.98 -17.58 23.41
N LEU A 293 -0.03 -16.77 23.74
CA LEU A 293 -0.15 -16.13 25.04
C LEU A 293 -0.30 -17.16 26.17
N ALA A 294 -1.17 -18.17 25.98
CA ALA A 294 -1.36 -19.24 26.94
C ALA A 294 -0.05 -20.03 27.20
N TYR A 295 0.70 -20.34 26.14
CA TYR A 295 2.01 -20.97 26.22
C TYR A 295 3.01 -20.13 27.03
N LEU A 296 3.10 -18.83 26.77
CA LEU A 296 4.01 -17.91 27.45
C LEU A 296 3.67 -17.78 28.96
N ILE A 297 2.37 -17.72 29.28
CA ILE A 297 1.92 -17.70 30.69
C ILE A 297 2.30 -19.00 31.41
N LYS A 298 2.06 -20.15 30.74
CA LYS A 298 2.41 -21.47 31.35
C LYS A 298 3.92 -21.62 31.55
N LYS A 299 4.75 -21.09 30.64
CA LYS A 299 6.22 -21.17 30.76
C LYS A 299 6.79 -20.27 31.85
N LYS A 300 6.07 -19.22 32.27
CA LYS A 300 6.49 -18.34 33.40
C LYS A 300 6.13 -18.88 34.78
N ARG A 301 5.25 -19.86 34.85
CA ARG A 301 4.97 -20.63 36.07
C ARG A 301 5.89 -21.84 36.17
#